data_fcc93307c5ae5f89ab06e981027cbeae
#
_entry.id   fcc93307c5ae5f89ab06e981027cbeae
#
_cell.length_a   1.000
_cell.length_b   1.000
_cell.length_c   1.000
_cell.angle_alpha   90.00
_cell.angle_beta   90.00
_cell.angle_gamma   90.00
#
_symmetry.space_group_name_H-M   'P 1'
#
loop_
_entity.id
_entity.type
_entity.pdbx_description
1 polymer ?
#
loop_
_entity_poly.entity_id
_entity_poly.type
_entity_poly.pdbx_seq_one_letter_code
_entity_poly.pdbx_strand_id
1 'polypeptide(L)'
;TGNFRISAFKGNATYGRDAVRQELKENESASLVKVGVLESAYSKEMFQEEGNYYTSHLWITGIGNIAFECSFTVPKGGSVKEAEEVIATLESRKEGEEYPAELIPVRLSEIYQINESYEWVVSTVKEELKKDFQGVEDDLEKLQQVIDSGKIGPKKKDEWLAIGITVCTILANEVEGMEWKTLIDGNREAPV
;
A
#
# COMPACT_ATOMS: atom_id res chain seq x y z
N THR A 1 -3.48 15.10 -11.89
CA THR A 1 -3.27 13.83 -11.17
C THR A 1 -3.68 14.03 -9.74
N GLY A 2 -4.62 13.24 -9.25
CA GLY A 2 -5.08 13.23 -7.86
C GLY A 2 -4.46 12.05 -7.09
N ASN A 3 -4.55 12.11 -5.76
CA ASN A 3 -4.19 11.00 -4.89
C ASN A 3 -5.47 10.29 -4.44
N PHE A 4 -5.65 9.03 -4.83
CA PHE A 4 -6.81 8.21 -4.49
C PHE A 4 -6.42 7.09 -3.52
N ARG A 5 -7.17 6.94 -2.45
CA ARG A 5 -6.96 5.92 -1.42
C ARG A 5 -8.27 5.22 -1.10
N ILE A 6 -8.22 3.90 -0.94
CA ILE A 6 -9.32 3.07 -0.45
C ILE A 6 -8.85 2.32 0.79
N SER A 7 -9.66 2.38 1.84
CA SER A 7 -9.51 1.58 3.06
C SER A 7 -10.76 0.75 3.24
N ALA A 8 -10.62 -0.53 3.59
CA ALA A 8 -11.75 -1.44 3.81
C ALA A 8 -11.76 -1.93 5.27
N PHE A 9 -12.94 -1.91 5.88
CA PHE A 9 -13.16 -2.30 7.26
C PHE A 9 -14.24 -3.37 7.32
N LYS A 10 -13.98 -4.47 8.02
CA LYS A 10 -14.92 -5.57 8.17
C LYS A 10 -15.59 -5.53 9.55
N GLY A 11 -16.90 -5.69 9.58
CA GLY A 11 -17.69 -5.70 10.81
C GLY A 11 -18.79 -6.77 10.80
N ASN A 12 -19.90 -6.51 11.49
CA ASN A 12 -21.08 -7.35 11.50
C ASN A 12 -21.82 -7.30 10.14
N ALA A 13 -22.86 -8.11 9.99
CA ALA A 13 -23.59 -8.26 8.72
C ALA A 13 -24.16 -6.96 8.12
N THR A 14 -24.39 -5.92 8.95
CA THR A 14 -24.94 -4.64 8.52
C THR A 14 -23.93 -3.49 8.53
N TYR A 15 -22.68 -3.80 8.86
CA TYR A 15 -21.63 -2.80 9.13
C TYR A 15 -21.45 -1.80 8.00
N GLY A 16 -21.43 -2.25 6.75
CA GLY A 16 -21.27 -1.36 5.59
C GLY A 16 -22.39 -0.29 5.51
N ARG A 17 -23.64 -0.72 5.67
CA ARG A 17 -24.79 0.20 5.68
C ARG A 17 -24.78 1.13 6.90
N ASP A 18 -24.40 0.59 8.05
CA ASP A 18 -24.41 1.33 9.30
C ASP A 18 -23.32 2.40 9.30
N ALA A 19 -22.15 2.14 8.69
CA ALA A 19 -21.09 3.13 8.48
C ALA A 19 -21.56 4.33 7.63
N VAL A 20 -22.28 4.08 6.53
CA VAL A 20 -22.86 5.15 5.71
C VAL A 20 -23.84 6.01 6.52
N ARG A 21 -24.70 5.36 7.31
CA ARG A 21 -25.68 6.08 8.15
C ARG A 21 -25.01 6.86 9.26
N GLN A 22 -23.96 6.30 9.86
CA GLN A 22 -23.21 6.97 10.91
C GLN A 22 -22.54 8.23 10.37
N GLU A 23 -21.86 8.16 9.24
CA GLU A 23 -21.23 9.31 8.60
C GLU A 23 -22.24 10.41 8.29
N LEU A 24 -23.41 10.08 7.72
CA LEU A 24 -24.48 11.04 7.45
C LEU A 24 -25.05 11.70 8.71
N LYS A 25 -24.96 11.03 9.87
CA LYS A 25 -25.44 11.56 11.14
C LYS A 25 -24.41 12.44 11.85
N GLU A 26 -23.14 12.06 11.77
CA GLU A 26 -22.05 12.71 12.52
C GLU A 26 -21.38 13.85 11.75
N ASN A 27 -21.41 13.79 10.43
CA ASN A 27 -20.80 14.81 9.56
C ASN A 27 -21.88 15.65 8.87
N GLU A 28 -22.11 16.86 9.39
CA GLU A 28 -23.11 17.79 8.85
C GLU A 28 -22.86 18.19 7.38
N SER A 29 -21.61 18.08 6.90
CA SER A 29 -21.25 18.35 5.51
C SER A 29 -21.49 17.16 4.58
N ALA A 30 -21.77 15.97 5.13
CA ALA A 30 -22.00 14.78 4.34
C ALA A 30 -23.41 14.77 3.72
N SER A 31 -23.50 14.28 2.51
CA SER A 31 -24.75 14.08 1.77
C SER A 31 -24.82 12.67 1.21
N LEU A 32 -26.02 12.11 1.14
CA LEU A 32 -26.24 10.82 0.50
C LEU A 32 -26.13 10.99 -1.02
N VAL A 33 -25.22 10.23 -1.62
CA VAL A 33 -25.04 10.16 -3.08
C VAL A 33 -25.10 8.71 -3.54
N LYS A 34 -25.31 8.53 -4.83
CA LYS A 34 -25.26 7.20 -5.47
C LYS A 34 -24.09 7.16 -6.45
N VAL A 35 -23.16 6.23 -6.22
CA VAL A 35 -22.00 5.99 -7.10
C VAL A 35 -22.15 4.59 -7.71
N GLY A 36 -22.46 4.53 -8.99
CA GLY A 36 -22.88 3.29 -9.61
C GLY A 36 -24.15 2.75 -8.98
N VAL A 37 -24.07 1.56 -8.36
CA VAL A 37 -25.18 0.93 -7.62
C VAL A 37 -25.09 1.16 -6.10
N LEU A 38 -24.01 1.76 -5.61
CA LEU A 38 -23.70 1.91 -4.19
C LEU A 38 -24.25 3.23 -3.66
N GLU A 39 -24.91 3.16 -2.50
CA GLU A 39 -25.24 4.34 -1.70
C GLU A 39 -24.01 4.71 -0.85
N SER A 40 -23.64 5.98 -0.89
CA SER A 40 -22.45 6.51 -0.20
C SER A 40 -22.77 7.81 0.54
N ALA A 41 -22.20 7.98 1.72
CA ALA A 41 -22.09 9.27 2.35
C ALA A 41 -20.90 10.00 1.73
N TYR A 42 -21.16 11.16 1.15
CA TYR A 42 -20.15 11.96 0.46
C TYR A 42 -19.97 13.30 1.15
N SER A 43 -18.71 13.65 1.41
CA SER A 43 -18.33 14.99 1.88
C SER A 43 -17.08 15.48 1.14
N LYS A 44 -16.84 16.79 1.22
CA LYS A 44 -15.64 17.40 0.66
C LYS A 44 -15.14 18.54 1.53
N GLU A 45 -13.84 18.69 1.57
CA GLU A 45 -13.16 19.76 2.28
C GLU A 45 -12.13 20.43 1.37
N MET A 46 -12.04 21.75 1.43
CA MET A 46 -10.99 22.51 0.74
C MET A 46 -9.90 22.88 1.74
N PHE A 47 -8.64 22.71 1.32
CA PHE A 47 -7.48 23.11 2.10
C PHE A 47 -6.41 23.73 1.20
N GLN A 48 -5.43 24.36 1.83
CA GLN A 48 -4.29 24.95 1.15
C GLN A 48 -3.01 24.29 1.63
N GLU A 49 -2.17 23.90 0.71
CA GLU A 49 -0.84 23.35 0.98
C GLU A 49 0.17 23.98 0.00
N GLU A 50 1.27 24.49 0.54
CA GLU A 50 2.34 25.15 -0.23
C GLU A 50 1.84 26.23 -1.22
N GLY A 51 0.80 26.98 -0.82
CA GLY A 51 0.21 28.04 -1.63
C GLY A 51 -0.79 27.59 -2.69
N ASN A 52 -0.98 26.28 -2.88
CA ASN A 52 -1.95 25.71 -3.80
C ASN A 52 -3.23 25.29 -3.07
N TYR A 53 -4.37 25.43 -3.76
CA TYR A 53 -5.66 24.99 -3.22
C TYR A 53 -6.03 23.61 -3.74
N TYR A 54 -6.43 22.73 -2.80
CA TYR A 54 -6.87 21.37 -3.05
C TYR A 54 -8.28 21.15 -2.52
N THR A 55 -8.92 20.15 -3.07
CA THR A 55 -10.18 19.62 -2.52
C THR A 55 -9.97 18.15 -2.21
N SER A 56 -10.19 17.78 -0.96
CA SER A 56 -10.29 16.38 -0.54
C SER A 56 -11.75 15.95 -0.59
N HIS A 57 -12.01 14.87 -1.29
CA HIS A 57 -13.33 14.24 -1.43
C HIS A 57 -13.31 12.93 -0.65
N LEU A 58 -14.37 12.67 0.11
CA LEU A 58 -14.53 11.46 0.91
C LEU A 58 -15.87 10.80 0.57
N TRP A 59 -15.81 9.51 0.32
CA TRP A 59 -17.00 8.64 0.21
C TRP A 59 -16.88 7.53 1.25
N ILE A 60 -17.90 7.40 2.09
CA ILE A 60 -18.10 6.21 2.91
C ILE A 60 -19.19 5.40 2.24
N THR A 61 -18.85 4.19 1.80
CA THR A 61 -19.79 3.26 1.16
C THR A 61 -19.73 1.90 1.81
N GLY A 62 -20.71 1.03 1.54
CA GLY A 62 -20.76 -0.27 2.19
C GLY A 62 -21.41 -1.36 1.38
N ILE A 63 -20.86 -2.57 1.49
CA ILE A 63 -21.37 -3.77 0.87
C ILE A 63 -21.43 -4.87 1.95
N GLY A 64 -22.64 -5.22 2.38
CA GLY A 64 -22.83 -6.23 3.41
C GLY A 64 -22.10 -5.86 4.72
N ASN A 65 -21.14 -6.68 5.10
CA ASN A 65 -20.34 -6.53 6.33
C ASN A 65 -19.04 -5.72 6.14
N ILE A 66 -18.85 -5.09 4.99
CA ILE A 66 -17.66 -4.30 4.69
C ILE A 66 -18.06 -2.84 4.48
N ALA A 67 -17.37 -1.93 5.15
CA ALA A 67 -17.39 -0.50 4.87
C ALA A 67 -16.10 -0.12 4.13
N PHE A 68 -16.24 0.74 3.13
CA PHE A 68 -15.12 1.32 2.39
C PHE A 68 -15.07 2.82 2.65
N GLU A 69 -13.91 3.29 3.03
CA GLU A 69 -13.55 4.70 3.06
C GLU A 69 -12.71 5.00 1.82
N CYS A 70 -13.24 5.82 0.92
CA CYS A 70 -12.59 6.21 -0.31
C CYS A 70 -12.29 7.70 -0.24
N SER A 71 -11.02 8.08 -0.29
CA SER A 71 -10.62 9.48 -0.32
C SER A 71 -9.90 9.82 -1.62
N PHE A 72 -10.19 11.01 -2.15
CA PHE A 72 -9.56 11.50 -3.37
C PHE A 72 -9.24 12.99 -3.23
N THR A 73 -7.96 13.32 -3.32
CA THR A 73 -7.49 14.70 -3.25
C THR A 73 -7.06 15.17 -4.62
N VAL A 74 -7.64 16.29 -5.06
CA VAL A 74 -7.35 16.90 -6.37
C VAL A 74 -7.12 18.41 -6.21
N PRO A 75 -6.43 19.07 -7.15
CA PRO A 75 -6.39 20.52 -7.21
C PRO A 75 -7.81 21.10 -7.29
N LYS A 76 -8.01 22.29 -6.77
CA LYS A 76 -9.32 22.98 -6.76
C LYS A 76 -9.93 22.98 -8.17
N GLY A 77 -11.16 22.47 -8.27
CA GLY A 77 -11.88 22.34 -9.54
C GLY A 77 -11.53 21.10 -10.36
N GLY A 78 -10.69 20.21 -9.83
CA GLY A 78 -10.40 18.92 -10.45
C GLY A 78 -11.64 18.02 -10.53
N SER A 79 -11.68 17.12 -11.52
CA SER A 79 -12.77 16.17 -11.70
C SER A 79 -12.65 15.00 -10.73
N VAL A 80 -13.77 14.54 -10.19
CA VAL A 80 -13.86 13.33 -9.35
C VAL A 80 -14.32 12.09 -10.12
N LYS A 81 -14.57 12.24 -11.42
CA LYS A 81 -15.17 11.19 -12.27
C LYS A 81 -14.38 9.87 -12.22
N GLU A 82 -13.06 9.94 -12.31
CA GLU A 82 -12.19 8.75 -12.24
C GLU A 82 -12.32 8.02 -10.89
N ALA A 83 -12.40 8.77 -9.78
CA ALA A 83 -12.61 8.19 -8.46
C ALA A 83 -13.97 7.50 -8.34
N GLU A 84 -15.03 8.15 -8.83
CA GLU A 84 -16.39 7.58 -8.83
C GLU A 84 -16.49 6.34 -9.73
N GLU A 85 -15.82 6.32 -10.87
CA GLU A 85 -15.73 5.14 -11.73
C GLU A 85 -15.08 3.96 -11.00
N VAL A 86 -13.99 4.20 -10.26
CA VAL A 86 -13.34 3.17 -9.43
C VAL A 86 -14.24 2.72 -8.29
N ILE A 87 -14.88 3.64 -7.55
CA ILE A 87 -15.79 3.30 -6.46
C ILE A 87 -16.97 2.46 -6.97
N ALA A 88 -17.48 2.77 -8.16
CA ALA A 88 -18.59 2.03 -8.78
C ALA A 88 -18.26 0.56 -9.10
N THR A 89 -16.97 0.20 -9.15
CA THR A 89 -16.52 -1.18 -9.38
C THR A 89 -16.31 -1.99 -8.10
N LEU A 90 -16.48 -1.36 -6.92
CA LEU A 90 -16.32 -2.07 -5.66
C LEU A 90 -17.35 -3.20 -5.51
N GLU A 91 -16.85 -4.36 -5.17
CA GLU A 91 -17.66 -5.54 -4.86
C GLU A 91 -17.10 -6.28 -3.65
N SER A 92 -17.95 -7.02 -2.95
CA SER A 92 -17.49 -7.88 -1.87
C SER A 92 -16.97 -9.19 -2.44
N ARG A 93 -15.81 -9.62 -1.93
CA ARG A 93 -15.29 -10.97 -2.20
C ARG A 93 -16.29 -12.01 -1.71
N LYS A 94 -16.62 -12.98 -2.53
CA LYS A 94 -17.49 -14.09 -2.13
C LYS A 94 -16.72 -15.04 -1.21
N GLU A 95 -17.38 -15.45 -0.14
CA GLU A 95 -16.77 -16.34 0.85
C GLU A 95 -16.52 -17.72 0.20
N GLY A 96 -15.27 -18.22 0.31
CA GLY A 96 -14.86 -19.50 -0.29
C GLY A 96 -14.48 -19.45 -1.76
N GLU A 97 -14.53 -18.31 -2.42
CA GLU A 97 -14.03 -18.14 -3.79
C GLU A 97 -12.52 -17.86 -3.75
N GLU A 98 -11.73 -18.72 -4.38
CA GLU A 98 -10.30 -18.49 -4.58
C GLU A 98 -10.12 -17.57 -5.79
N TYR A 99 -9.49 -16.43 -5.56
CA TYR A 99 -9.09 -15.53 -6.64
C TYR A 99 -7.67 -15.89 -7.09
N PRO A 100 -7.41 -15.87 -8.40
CA PRO A 100 -6.05 -16.10 -8.89
C PRO A 100 -5.08 -15.08 -8.29
N ALA A 101 -3.85 -15.51 -8.07
CA ALA A 101 -2.80 -14.61 -7.64
C ALA A 101 -2.56 -13.50 -8.68
N GLU A 102 -2.39 -12.30 -8.21
CA GLU A 102 -2.16 -11.12 -9.04
C GLU A 102 -0.81 -10.47 -8.73
N LEU A 103 -0.14 -9.98 -9.76
CA LEU A 103 1.04 -9.14 -9.64
C LEU A 103 0.66 -7.71 -10.00
N ILE A 104 0.80 -6.81 -9.04
CA ILE A 104 0.56 -5.38 -9.24
C ILE A 104 1.86 -4.58 -9.06
N PRO A 105 1.93 -3.32 -9.51
CA PRO A 105 3.05 -2.46 -9.21
C PRO A 105 3.31 -2.38 -7.70
N VAL A 106 4.59 -2.38 -7.31
CA VAL A 106 4.98 -2.28 -5.90
C VAL A 106 4.40 -1.02 -5.25
N ARG A 107 3.83 -1.17 -4.06
CA ARG A 107 3.18 -0.09 -3.33
C ARG A 107 4.18 0.78 -2.58
N LEU A 108 3.81 2.02 -2.30
CA LEU A 108 4.68 2.98 -1.61
C LEU A 108 5.17 2.48 -0.25
N SER A 109 4.31 1.80 0.53
CA SER A 109 4.70 1.20 1.81
C SER A 109 5.77 0.11 1.66
N GLU A 110 5.70 -0.67 0.58
CA GLU A 110 6.68 -1.71 0.27
C GLU A 110 7.99 -1.11 -0.25
N ILE A 111 7.92 -0.03 -1.02
CA ILE A 111 9.11 0.73 -1.42
C ILE A 111 9.87 1.24 -0.18
N TYR A 112 9.17 1.77 0.82
CA TYR A 112 9.80 2.17 2.08
C TYR A 112 10.44 0.99 2.81
N GLN A 113 9.76 -0.14 2.91
CA GLN A 113 10.30 -1.35 3.53
C GLN A 113 11.56 -1.85 2.80
N ILE A 114 11.53 -1.87 1.46
CA ILE A 114 12.69 -2.26 0.63
C ILE A 114 13.87 -1.32 0.90
N ASN A 115 13.63 -0.01 0.89
CA ASN A 115 14.67 0.98 1.14
C ASN A 115 15.25 0.90 2.54
N GLU A 116 14.42 0.80 3.59
CA GLU A 116 14.88 0.64 4.97
C GLU A 116 15.71 -0.63 5.15
N SER A 117 15.28 -1.73 4.55
CA SER A 117 16.03 -2.99 4.57
C SER A 117 17.39 -2.86 3.89
N TYR A 118 17.42 -2.23 2.73
CA TYR A 118 18.66 -1.98 1.99
C TYR A 118 19.62 -1.06 2.79
N GLU A 119 19.14 0.04 3.32
CA GLU A 119 19.95 0.98 4.12
C GLU A 119 20.52 0.32 5.38
N TRP A 120 19.73 -0.54 6.03
CA TRP A 120 20.21 -1.32 7.16
C TRP A 120 21.37 -2.23 6.75
N VAL A 121 21.30 -2.91 5.62
CA VAL A 121 22.39 -3.75 5.10
C VAL A 121 23.62 -2.91 4.76
N VAL A 122 23.47 -1.79 4.05
CA VAL A 122 24.57 -0.87 3.74
C VAL A 122 25.32 -0.46 5.01
N SER A 123 24.57 -0.05 6.04
CA SER A 123 25.12 0.34 7.34
C SER A 123 25.85 -0.82 8.02
N THR A 124 25.25 -2.01 7.99
CA THR A 124 25.83 -3.22 8.61
C THR A 124 27.13 -3.64 7.93
N VAL A 125 27.17 -3.64 6.59
CA VAL A 125 28.42 -3.93 5.85
C VAL A 125 29.50 -2.90 6.15
N LYS A 126 29.12 -1.61 6.22
CA LYS A 126 30.06 -0.54 6.57
C LYS A 126 30.62 -0.69 7.97
N GLU A 127 29.79 -1.04 8.95
CA GLU A 127 30.20 -1.22 10.34
C GLU A 127 31.09 -2.45 10.54
N GLU A 128 30.70 -3.61 9.96
CA GLU A 128 31.37 -4.88 10.21
C GLU A 128 32.61 -5.07 9.35
N LEU A 129 32.52 -4.73 8.07
CA LEU A 129 33.57 -5.03 7.10
C LEU A 129 34.44 -3.82 6.75
N LYS A 130 34.01 -2.60 7.15
CA LYS A 130 34.64 -1.31 6.74
C LYS A 130 34.69 -1.16 5.20
N LYS A 131 33.71 -1.73 4.50
CA LYS A 131 33.58 -1.72 3.04
C LYS A 131 32.35 -0.92 2.62
N ASP A 132 32.38 -0.36 1.43
CA ASP A 132 31.21 0.23 0.82
C ASP A 132 30.35 -0.84 0.17
N PHE A 133 29.04 -0.58 0.05
CA PHE A 133 28.04 -1.46 -0.54
C PHE A 133 27.28 -0.67 -1.61
N GLN A 134 27.20 -1.20 -2.82
CA GLN A 134 26.65 -0.51 -3.99
C GLN A 134 25.38 -1.18 -4.54
N GLY A 135 25.04 -2.38 -4.08
CA GLY A 135 23.87 -3.13 -4.54
C GLY A 135 24.07 -3.80 -5.89
N VAL A 136 25.30 -4.27 -6.15
CA VAL A 136 25.71 -4.99 -7.36
C VAL A 136 26.09 -6.43 -7.03
N GLU A 137 26.28 -7.27 -8.04
CA GLU A 137 26.61 -8.70 -7.89
C GLU A 137 27.82 -8.93 -6.97
N ASP A 138 28.88 -8.13 -7.11
CA ASP A 138 30.08 -8.23 -6.26
C ASP A 138 29.82 -8.04 -4.76
N ASP A 139 28.71 -7.42 -4.41
CA ASP A 139 28.32 -7.20 -3.02
C ASP A 139 27.72 -8.44 -2.35
N LEU A 140 27.37 -9.49 -3.10
CA LEU A 140 26.89 -10.76 -2.55
C LEU A 140 27.94 -11.42 -1.66
N GLU A 141 29.23 -11.30 -2.00
CA GLU A 141 30.32 -11.80 -1.15
C GLU A 141 30.40 -11.04 0.18
N LYS A 142 30.07 -9.74 0.20
CA LYS A 142 30.04 -8.95 1.42
C LYS A 142 28.87 -9.36 2.33
N LEU A 143 27.71 -9.65 1.73
CA LEU A 143 26.58 -10.22 2.47
C LEU A 143 26.93 -11.56 3.11
N GLN A 144 27.58 -12.44 2.37
CA GLN A 144 28.03 -13.73 2.89
C GLN A 144 29.02 -13.54 4.07
N GLN A 145 29.96 -12.61 3.97
CA GLN A 145 30.90 -12.30 5.04
C GLN A 145 30.17 -11.79 6.32
N VAL A 146 29.12 -10.97 6.18
CA VAL A 146 28.29 -10.52 7.31
C VAL A 146 27.52 -11.69 7.94
N ILE A 147 27.00 -12.60 7.14
CA ILE A 147 26.30 -13.80 7.63
C ILE A 147 27.29 -14.71 8.38
N ASP A 148 28.45 -14.96 7.81
CA ASP A 148 29.50 -15.84 8.37
C ASP A 148 30.12 -15.27 9.67
N SER A 149 30.07 -13.97 9.87
CA SER A 149 30.51 -13.33 11.11
C SER A 149 29.69 -13.74 12.32
N GLY A 150 28.51 -14.34 12.12
CA GLY A 150 27.59 -14.74 13.18
C GLY A 150 26.84 -13.57 13.87
N LYS A 151 26.98 -12.35 13.34
CA LYS A 151 26.27 -11.18 13.86
C LYS A 151 24.75 -11.34 13.76
N ILE A 152 24.29 -11.98 12.68
CA ILE A 152 22.87 -12.25 12.46
C ILE A 152 22.51 -13.59 13.08
N GLY A 153 21.91 -13.55 14.26
CA GLY A 153 21.48 -14.76 14.95
C GLY A 153 20.27 -15.43 14.26
N PRO A 154 20.09 -16.76 14.40
CA PRO A 154 19.02 -17.50 13.71
C PRO A 154 17.60 -17.03 14.01
N LYS A 155 17.40 -16.35 15.14
CA LYS A 155 16.08 -15.86 15.58
C LYS A 155 15.78 -14.42 15.15
N LYS A 156 16.71 -13.75 14.54
CA LYS A 156 16.62 -12.36 14.10
C LYS A 156 15.94 -12.26 12.72
N LYS A 157 14.62 -12.44 12.71
CA LYS A 157 13.83 -12.55 11.47
C LYS A 157 13.90 -11.31 10.60
N ASP A 158 13.87 -10.12 11.20
CA ASP A 158 13.85 -8.85 10.46
C ASP A 158 15.17 -8.61 9.74
N GLU A 159 16.30 -8.97 10.39
CA GLU A 159 17.62 -8.87 9.77
C GLU A 159 17.79 -9.88 8.62
N TRP A 160 17.29 -11.10 8.78
CA TRP A 160 17.27 -12.08 7.70
C TRP A 160 16.39 -11.64 6.53
N LEU A 161 15.23 -11.03 6.84
CA LEU A 161 14.36 -10.44 5.82
C LEU A 161 15.07 -9.32 5.07
N ALA A 162 15.78 -8.42 5.78
CA ALA A 162 16.53 -7.34 5.16
C ALA A 162 17.64 -7.86 4.22
N ILE A 163 18.36 -8.92 4.60
CA ILE A 163 19.32 -9.59 3.72
C ILE A 163 18.63 -10.12 2.46
N GLY A 164 17.49 -10.82 2.62
CA GLY A 164 16.73 -11.37 1.50
C GLY A 164 16.24 -10.28 0.54
N ILE A 165 15.66 -9.21 1.06
CA ILE A 165 15.23 -8.05 0.28
C ILE A 165 16.40 -7.42 -0.47
N THR A 166 17.57 -7.30 0.16
CA THR A 166 18.76 -6.74 -0.50
C THR A 166 19.26 -7.62 -1.62
N VAL A 167 19.26 -8.95 -1.45
CA VAL A 167 19.60 -9.89 -2.55
C VAL A 167 18.62 -9.73 -3.72
N CYS A 168 17.31 -9.64 -3.45
CA CYS A 168 16.32 -9.40 -4.49
C CYS A 168 16.50 -8.03 -5.16
N THR A 169 16.95 -7.01 -4.42
CA THR A 169 17.26 -5.69 -5.00
C THR A 169 18.45 -5.75 -5.93
N ILE A 170 19.51 -6.50 -5.56
CA ILE A 170 20.65 -6.75 -6.46
C ILE A 170 20.17 -7.44 -7.74
N LEU A 171 19.33 -8.48 -7.62
CA LEU A 171 18.78 -9.17 -8.79
C LEU A 171 17.96 -8.23 -9.68
N ALA A 172 17.13 -7.37 -9.09
CA ALA A 172 16.33 -6.40 -9.84
C ALA A 172 17.20 -5.35 -10.56
N ASN A 173 18.38 -5.03 -10.02
CA ASN A 173 19.32 -4.09 -10.62
C ASN A 173 20.16 -4.71 -11.75
N GLU A 174 20.57 -5.98 -11.60
CA GLU A 174 21.58 -6.61 -12.46
C GLU A 174 20.95 -7.51 -13.55
N VAL A 175 19.72 -7.98 -13.35
CA VAL A 175 19.07 -8.90 -14.30
C VAL A 175 18.01 -8.16 -15.10
N GLU A 176 18.23 -8.08 -16.43
CA GLU A 176 17.29 -7.42 -17.33
C GLU A 176 15.89 -8.03 -17.26
N GLY A 177 14.88 -7.18 -17.10
CA GLY A 177 13.48 -7.59 -17.00
C GLY A 177 13.02 -8.01 -15.61
N MET A 178 13.90 -8.06 -14.60
CA MET A 178 13.51 -8.21 -13.22
C MET A 178 13.13 -6.85 -12.62
N GLU A 179 12.02 -6.84 -11.93
CA GLU A 179 11.51 -5.64 -11.24
C GLU A 179 10.69 -6.04 -10.01
N TRP A 180 10.66 -5.18 -9.03
CA TRP A 180 9.81 -5.36 -7.87
C TRP A 180 8.33 -5.26 -8.23
N LYS A 181 7.55 -6.24 -7.76
CA LYS A 181 6.07 -6.26 -7.83
C LYS A 181 5.49 -6.58 -6.46
N THR A 182 4.22 -6.30 -6.28
CA THR A 182 3.44 -6.82 -5.16
C THR A 182 2.68 -8.05 -5.63
N LEU A 183 2.90 -9.19 -4.99
CA LEU A 183 2.07 -10.38 -5.14
C LEU A 183 0.87 -10.26 -4.20
N ILE A 184 -0.32 -10.39 -4.75
CA ILE A 184 -1.57 -10.56 -4.00
C ILE A 184 -2.04 -12.00 -4.23
N ASP A 185 -2.01 -12.82 -3.19
CA ASP A 185 -2.45 -14.22 -3.22
C ASP A 185 -3.38 -14.49 -2.03
N GLY A 186 -4.66 -14.46 -2.28
CA GLY A 186 -5.68 -14.61 -1.26
C GLY A 186 -5.59 -13.50 -0.20
N ASN A 187 -5.13 -13.87 1.01
CA ASN A 187 -4.92 -12.94 2.13
C ASN A 187 -3.44 -12.58 2.32
N ARG A 188 -2.59 -12.99 1.41
CA ARG A 188 -1.15 -12.69 1.46
C ARG A 188 -0.84 -11.58 0.48
N GLU A 189 -0.09 -10.63 0.97
CA GLU A 189 0.46 -9.54 0.18
C GLU A 189 1.94 -9.42 0.52
N ALA A 190 2.80 -9.46 -0.47
CA ALA A 190 4.24 -9.38 -0.27
C ALA A 190 4.93 -8.77 -1.50
N PRO A 191 6.01 -8.00 -1.31
CA PRO A 191 6.89 -7.64 -2.39
C PRO A 191 7.63 -8.90 -2.90
N VAL A 192 7.68 -9.05 -4.22
CA VAL A 192 8.30 -10.18 -4.93
C VAL A 192 9.13 -9.68 -6.10
#